data_5586d9a665655bf10131dbac51e05f8c
#
_entry.id   5586d9a665655bf10131dbac51e05f8c
#
_cell.length_a   1.000
_cell.length_b   1.000
_cell.length_c   1.000
_cell.angle_alpha   90.00
_cell.angle_beta   90.00
_cell.angle_gamma   90.00
#
_symmetry.space_group_name_H-M   'P 1'
#
loop_
_entity.id
_entity.type
_entity.pdbx_description
1 polymer ?
#
loop_
_entity_poly.entity_id
_entity_poly.type
_entity_poly.pdbx_seq_one_letter_code
_entity_poly.pdbx_strand_id
1 'polypeptide(L)' 'MDIVKKLELYRLENKITQQALAKELDVAFSTVSRWFNGKTAPSKIQQYHVEKYLKKIAGKA' A
#
# COMPACT_ATOMS: atom_id res chain seq x y z
N MET A 1 2.72 -2.48 14.18
CA MET A 1 1.74 -1.65 13.45
C MET A 1 1.49 -2.24 12.08
N ASP A 2 0.25 -2.32 11.70
CA ASP A 2 -0.14 -2.94 10.44
C ASP A 2 0.31 -2.10 9.26
N ILE A 3 1.10 -2.69 8.35
CA ILE A 3 1.61 -1.99 7.18
C ILE A 3 0.46 -1.60 6.24
N VAL A 4 -0.60 -2.40 6.21
CA VAL A 4 -1.77 -2.12 5.39
C VAL A 4 -2.48 -0.86 5.88
N LYS A 5 -2.56 -0.68 7.19
CA LYS A 5 -3.15 0.54 7.76
C LYS A 5 -2.34 1.77 7.41
N LYS A 6 -1.02 1.66 7.47
CA LYS A 6 -0.15 2.77 7.08
C LYS A 6 -0.38 3.14 5.62
N LEU A 7 -0.48 2.13 4.78
CA LEU A 7 -0.71 2.33 3.35
C LEU A 7 -2.05 2.99 3.10
N GLU A 8 -3.08 2.55 3.82
CA GLU A 8 -4.41 3.13 3.68
C GLU A 8 -4.43 4.59 4.12
N LEU A 9 -3.77 4.91 5.23
CA LEU A 9 -3.67 6.29 5.69
C LEU A 9 -3.01 7.17 4.64
N TYR A 10 -1.91 6.69 4.06
CA TYR A 10 -1.23 7.42 3.01
C TYR A 10 -2.16 7.67 1.82
N ARG A 11 -2.89 6.63 1.41
CA ARG A 11 -3.81 6.73 0.28
C ARG A 11 -4.89 7.78 0.53
N LEU A 12 -5.47 7.71 1.73
CA LEU A 12 -6.56 8.64 2.08
C LEU A 12 -6.07 10.07 2.19
N GLU A 13 -4.92 10.26 2.81
CA GLU A 13 -4.36 11.61 2.99
C GLU A 13 -4.02 12.26 1.66
N ASN A 14 -3.60 11.46 0.69
CA ASN A 14 -3.20 11.99 -0.61
C ASN A 14 -4.28 11.82 -1.67
N LYS A 15 -5.46 11.34 -1.26
CA LYS A 15 -6.61 11.17 -2.15
C LYS A 15 -6.29 10.32 -3.37
N ILE A 16 -5.53 9.24 -3.13
CA ILE A 16 -5.13 8.29 -4.17
C ILE A 16 -6.12 7.13 -4.18
N THR A 17 -6.55 6.73 -5.37
CA THR A 17 -7.44 5.57 -5.49
C THR A 17 -6.65 4.28 -5.26
N GLN A 18 -7.38 3.21 -4.92
CA GLN A 18 -6.75 1.89 -4.77
C GLN A 18 -6.10 1.46 -6.08
N GLN A 19 -6.73 1.78 -7.18
CA GLN A 19 -6.21 1.44 -8.50
C GLN A 19 -4.88 2.14 -8.78
N ALA A 20 -4.80 3.42 -8.47
CA ALA A 20 -3.57 4.19 -8.63
C ALA A 20 -2.47 3.65 -7.71
N LEU A 21 -2.85 3.31 -6.48
CA LEU A 21 -1.89 2.76 -5.52
C LEU A 21 -1.33 1.43 -5.98
N ALA A 22 -2.20 0.55 -6.52
CA ALA A 22 -1.77 -0.73 -7.05
C ALA A 22 -0.74 -0.56 -8.16
N LYS A 23 -0.97 0.42 -9.01
CA LYS A 23 -0.06 0.73 -10.10
C LYS A 23 1.30 1.21 -9.56
N GLU A 24 1.26 2.04 -8.53
CA GLU A 24 2.49 2.54 -7.90
C GLU A 24 3.29 1.42 -7.26
N LEU A 25 2.60 0.45 -6.66
CA LEU A 25 3.24 -0.68 -6.00
C LEU A 25 3.57 -1.83 -6.96
N ASP A 26 3.15 -1.70 -8.21
CA ASP A 26 3.36 -2.73 -9.23
C ASP A 26 2.72 -4.05 -8.84
N VAL A 27 1.50 -3.99 -8.33
CA VAL A 27 0.69 -5.17 -8.01
C VAL A 27 -0.68 -5.03 -8.64
N ALA A 28 -1.43 -6.13 -8.69
CA ALA A 28 -2.77 -6.12 -9.26
C ALA A 28 -3.72 -5.34 -8.34
N PHE A 29 -4.69 -4.67 -8.94
CA PHE A 29 -5.71 -3.95 -8.18
C PHE A 29 -6.44 -4.88 -7.22
N SER A 30 -6.75 -6.10 -7.66
CA SER A 30 -7.44 -7.08 -6.80
C SER A 30 -6.62 -7.40 -5.55
N THR A 31 -5.30 -7.40 -5.67
CA THR A 31 -4.43 -7.66 -4.52
C THR A 31 -4.57 -6.57 -3.47
N VAL A 32 -4.52 -5.32 -3.89
CA VAL A 32 -4.66 -4.17 -2.98
C VAL A 32 -6.06 -4.17 -2.37
N SER A 33 -7.07 -4.43 -3.18
CA SER A 33 -8.45 -4.49 -2.70
C SER A 33 -8.62 -5.53 -1.61
N ARG A 34 -8.03 -6.70 -1.78
CA ARG A 34 -8.10 -7.77 -0.77
C ARG A 34 -7.42 -7.38 0.52
N TRP A 35 -6.29 -6.68 0.43
CA TRP A 35 -5.60 -6.19 1.62
C TRP A 35 -6.50 -5.24 2.40
N PHE A 36 -7.12 -4.29 1.73
CA PHE A 36 -7.95 -3.28 2.39
C PHE A 36 -9.26 -3.85 2.89
N ASN A 37 -9.74 -4.93 2.29
CA ASN A 37 -10.95 -5.61 2.76
C ASN A 37 -10.66 -6.64 3.85
N GLY A 38 -9.41 -6.83 4.21
CA GLY A 38 -9.03 -7.75 5.25
C GLY A 38 -9.09 -9.22 4.85
N LYS A 39 -9.18 -9.51 3.56
CA LYS A 39 -9.28 -10.89 3.09
C LYS A 39 -7.94 -11.58 3.02
N THR A 40 -6.89 -10.86 2.73
CA THR A 40 -5.53 -11.39 2.70
C THR A 40 -4.58 -10.35 3.27
N ALA A 41 -3.39 -10.78 3.63
CA ALA A 41 -2.34 -9.90 4.09
C ALA A 41 -1.18 -9.97 3.10
N PRO A 42 -0.39 -8.89 2.96
CA PRO A 42 0.76 -8.94 2.07
C PRO A 42 1.80 -9.93 2.57
N SER A 43 2.44 -10.63 1.64
CA SER A 43 3.53 -11.54 1.96
C SER A 43 4.73 -10.74 2.48
N LYS A 44 5.74 -11.43 2.99
CA LYS A 44 6.95 -10.76 3.49
C LYS A 44 7.62 -9.92 2.41
N ILE A 45 7.67 -10.44 1.19
CA ILE A 45 8.25 -9.70 0.08
C ILE A 45 7.39 -8.47 -0.25
N GLN A 46 6.08 -8.65 -0.26
CA GLN A 46 5.17 -7.54 -0.51
C GLN A 46 5.25 -6.49 0.59
N GLN A 47 5.35 -6.92 1.84
CA GLN A 47 5.52 -6.00 2.96
C GLN A 47 6.79 -5.18 2.80
N TYR A 48 7.86 -5.82 2.39
CA TYR A 48 9.14 -5.14 2.16
C TYR A 48 8.98 -4.05 1.09
N HIS A 49 8.32 -4.37 -0.01
CA HIS A 49 8.10 -3.40 -1.09
C HIS A 49 7.23 -2.24 -0.63
N VAL A 50 6.20 -2.53 0.14
CA VAL A 50 5.30 -1.49 0.67
C VAL A 50 6.06 -0.58 1.63
N GLU A 51 6.84 -1.15 2.53
CA GLU A 51 7.63 -0.36 3.47
C GLU A 51 8.63 0.53 2.74
N LYS A 52 9.29 -0.02 1.73
CA LYS A 52 10.24 0.74 0.93
C LYS A 52 9.56 1.90 0.22
N TYR A 53 8.38 1.65 -0.33
CA TYR A 53 7.59 2.67 -0.99
C TYR A 53 7.21 3.80 -0.02
N LEU A 54 6.71 3.43 1.15
CA LEU A 54 6.32 4.41 2.15
C LEU A 54 7.50 5.23 2.65
N LYS A 55 8.66 4.61 2.83
CA LYS A 55 9.87 5.34 3.24
C LYS A 55 10.31 6.31 2.16
N LYS A 56 10.24 5.91 0.92
CA LYS A 56 10.62 6.76 -0.20
C LYS A 56 9.76 8.01 -0.25
N ILE A 57 8.46 7.86 -0.03
CA ILE A 57 7.53 8.97 -0.04
C ILE A 57 7.78 9.89 1.15
N ALA A 58 7.92 9.30 2.34
CA ALA A 58 8.15 10.08 3.55
C ALA A 58 9.44 10.88 3.49
N GLY A 59 10.45 10.30 2.84
CA GLY A 59 11.74 10.97 2.69
C GLY A 59 11.74 12.15 1.75
N LYS A 60 10.65 12.34 1.01
CA LYS A 60 10.56 13.44 0.04
C LYS A 60 9.90 14.68 0.59
N ALA A 61 9.43 14.61 1.80
CA ALA A 61 8.72 15.73 2.43
C ALA A 61 9.56 16.99 2.56
#